data_225cc3b1534a0aaee47c6f7d89f58159
#
_entry.id   225cc3b1534a0aaee47c6f7d89f58159
#
_cell.length_a   1.000
_cell.length_b   1.000
_cell.length_c   1.000
_cell.angle_alpha   90.00
_cell.angle_beta   90.00
_cell.angle_gamma   90.00
#
_symmetry.space_group_name_H-M   'P 1'
#
loop_
_entity.id
_entity.type
_entity.pdbx_description
1 polymer ?
#
loop_
_entity_poly.entity_id
_entity_poly.type
_entity_poly.pdbx_seq_one_letter_code
_entity_poly.pdbx_strand_id
1 'polypeptide(L)'
;MLLAHELSGDPTAPAIVLVHGITENRETWRPIIEALAADHRVLAVDLRGHGASDREPPYDPPRYGGDVAETIAAAGLTEPLIVGHSLGGVVVTAVPAFCPDVVGVVNVDQPLELGGFRNGLQMIEPMLRGTDEEFAQAIAMVFDGMSGALSGDPLERVRAIRRPDRDVVLGTWALILDGEPAELDAALDGLFAGVGDRPYLSLHGIDPGPAYADWLQTRIPRAVVEVWPDLGHYPMLVEQQRFLERLADFECEVRR
;
A
#
# COMPACT_ATOMS: atom_id res chain seq x y z
N MET A 1 5.53 -7.40 15.36
CA MET A 1 4.62 -8.55 15.56
C MET A 1 4.57 -9.38 14.29
N LEU A 2 4.34 -10.71 14.40
CA LEU A 2 4.07 -11.51 13.21
C LEU A 2 2.65 -11.24 12.71
N LEU A 3 2.55 -10.88 11.41
CA LEU A 3 1.27 -10.64 10.77
C LEU A 3 0.62 -11.96 10.33
N ALA A 4 -0.71 -12.01 10.36
CA ALA A 4 -1.45 -13.06 9.67
C ALA A 4 -1.14 -12.95 8.17
N HIS A 5 -0.81 -14.07 7.53
CA HIS A 5 -0.35 -14.08 6.14
C HIS A 5 -0.68 -15.37 5.42
N GLU A 6 -0.52 -15.34 4.12
CA GLU A 6 -0.55 -16.50 3.24
C GLU A 6 0.75 -16.59 2.46
N LEU A 7 1.28 -17.78 2.33
CA LEU A 7 2.42 -18.10 1.47
C LEU A 7 1.98 -19.02 0.35
N SER A 8 2.17 -18.59 -0.88
CA SER A 8 1.82 -19.35 -2.10
C SER A 8 3.02 -19.53 -3.02
N GLY A 9 2.95 -20.50 -3.92
CA GLY A 9 3.98 -20.80 -4.93
C GLY A 9 5.19 -21.56 -4.43
N ASP A 10 6.16 -21.78 -5.33
CA ASP A 10 7.36 -22.58 -5.07
C ASP A 10 8.25 -21.90 -4.01
N PRO A 11 8.69 -22.61 -2.94
CA PRO A 11 9.58 -22.04 -1.92
C PRO A 11 10.93 -21.55 -2.45
N THR A 12 11.36 -22.00 -3.62
CA THR A 12 12.67 -21.65 -4.21
C THR A 12 12.57 -20.56 -5.29
N ALA A 13 11.35 -20.17 -5.66
CA ALA A 13 11.12 -19.12 -6.65
C ALA A 13 11.40 -17.71 -6.06
N PRO A 14 11.64 -16.71 -6.92
CA PRO A 14 11.81 -15.32 -6.50
C PRO A 14 10.66 -14.84 -5.61
N ALA A 15 10.98 -14.06 -4.56
CA ALA A 15 9.99 -13.63 -3.58
C ALA A 15 9.29 -12.33 -3.97
N ILE A 16 7.96 -12.32 -3.84
CA ILE A 16 7.12 -11.11 -3.95
C ILE A 16 6.28 -10.99 -2.67
N VAL A 17 6.24 -9.78 -2.10
CA VAL A 17 5.42 -9.47 -0.91
C VAL A 17 4.32 -8.50 -1.30
N LEU A 18 3.08 -8.82 -0.93
CA LEU A 18 1.88 -8.03 -1.26
C LEU A 18 1.26 -7.44 0.01
N VAL A 19 1.08 -6.11 0.02
CA VAL A 19 0.55 -5.34 1.16
C VAL A 19 -0.70 -4.57 0.73
N HIS A 20 -1.83 -4.80 1.40
CA HIS A 20 -3.15 -4.23 1.07
C HIS A 20 -3.33 -2.79 1.59
N GLY A 21 -4.43 -2.15 1.17
CA GLY A 21 -4.87 -0.83 1.60
C GLY A 21 -5.57 -0.81 2.97
N ILE A 22 -5.79 0.40 3.51
CA ILE A 22 -6.53 0.60 4.75
C ILE A 22 -7.95 0.01 4.63
N THR A 23 -8.48 -0.51 5.73
CA THR A 23 -9.80 -1.16 5.85
C THR A 23 -9.97 -2.48 5.10
N GLU A 24 -9.00 -2.91 4.31
CA GLU A 24 -9.00 -4.14 3.52
C GLU A 24 -8.22 -5.28 4.24
N ASN A 25 -7.88 -6.32 3.51
CA ASN A 25 -7.03 -7.41 3.94
C ASN A 25 -6.35 -8.06 2.72
N ARG A 26 -5.53 -9.10 2.92
CA ARG A 26 -4.79 -9.78 1.85
C ARG A 26 -5.65 -10.30 0.69
N GLU A 27 -6.95 -10.51 0.89
CA GLU A 27 -7.88 -10.97 -0.16
C GLU A 27 -8.05 -9.93 -1.29
N THR A 28 -7.70 -8.66 -1.08
CA THR A 28 -7.60 -7.68 -2.17
C THR A 28 -6.71 -8.18 -3.29
N TRP A 29 -5.63 -8.88 -2.93
CA TRP A 29 -4.63 -9.37 -3.85
C TRP A 29 -4.93 -10.76 -4.45
N ARG A 30 -6.07 -11.40 -4.12
CA ARG A 30 -6.37 -12.78 -4.53
C ARG A 30 -6.12 -13.08 -6.00
N PRO A 31 -6.61 -12.28 -6.99
CA PRO A 31 -6.37 -12.56 -8.40
C PRO A 31 -4.90 -12.43 -8.81
N ILE A 32 -4.16 -11.55 -8.11
CA ILE A 32 -2.73 -11.33 -8.35
C ILE A 32 -1.91 -12.46 -7.73
N ILE A 33 -2.27 -12.92 -6.52
CA ILE A 33 -1.63 -14.06 -5.85
C ILE A 33 -1.74 -15.31 -6.73
N GLU A 34 -2.94 -15.60 -7.25
CA GLU A 34 -3.21 -16.78 -8.09
C GLU A 34 -2.37 -16.77 -9.37
N ALA A 35 -2.18 -15.60 -9.98
CA ALA A 35 -1.35 -15.46 -11.17
C ALA A 35 0.15 -15.59 -10.88
N LEU A 36 0.64 -14.92 -9.82
CA LEU A 36 2.06 -14.88 -9.47
C LEU A 36 2.57 -16.21 -8.89
N ALA A 37 1.72 -16.98 -8.20
CA ALA A 37 2.12 -18.22 -7.54
C ALA A 37 2.63 -19.32 -8.51
N ALA A 38 2.42 -19.15 -9.81
CA ALA A 38 2.96 -20.07 -10.83
C ALA A 38 4.50 -20.00 -10.92
N ASP A 39 5.07 -18.79 -10.76
CA ASP A 39 6.49 -18.52 -11.00
C ASP A 39 7.21 -17.84 -9.83
N HIS A 40 6.47 -17.48 -8.75
CA HIS A 40 6.98 -16.74 -7.60
C HIS A 40 6.62 -17.37 -6.28
N ARG A 41 7.44 -17.11 -5.25
CA ARG A 41 7.07 -17.29 -3.86
C ARG A 41 6.36 -16.03 -3.36
N VAL A 42 5.04 -16.09 -3.19
CA VAL A 42 4.19 -14.94 -2.85
C VAL A 42 3.83 -14.95 -1.37
N LEU A 43 4.17 -13.86 -0.66
CA LEU A 43 3.74 -13.58 0.70
C LEU A 43 2.68 -12.46 0.65
N ALA A 44 1.45 -12.74 1.02
CA ALA A 44 0.40 -11.73 1.20
C ALA A 44 0.07 -11.58 2.69
N VAL A 45 0.13 -10.37 3.22
CA VAL A 45 -0.05 -10.10 4.66
C VAL A 45 -1.35 -9.38 4.94
N ASP A 46 -1.92 -9.62 6.12
CA ASP A 46 -2.89 -8.72 6.75
C ASP A 46 -2.14 -7.75 7.65
N LEU A 47 -2.23 -6.46 7.41
CA LEU A 47 -1.58 -5.46 8.25
C LEU A 47 -2.11 -5.51 9.69
N ARG A 48 -1.31 -5.06 10.64
CA ARG A 48 -1.71 -4.81 12.04
C ARG A 48 -3.08 -4.11 12.07
N GLY A 49 -4.03 -4.63 12.89
CA GLY A 49 -5.38 -4.10 12.98
C GLY A 49 -6.33 -4.49 11.84
N HIS A 50 -5.86 -5.23 10.83
CA HIS A 50 -6.64 -5.64 9.66
C HIS A 50 -6.74 -7.17 9.55
N GLY A 51 -7.76 -7.63 8.82
CA GLY A 51 -7.96 -9.05 8.53
C GLY A 51 -7.90 -9.92 9.77
N ALA A 52 -7.01 -10.91 9.75
CA ALA A 52 -6.78 -11.86 10.84
C ALA A 52 -5.58 -11.49 11.74
N SER A 53 -4.92 -10.36 11.49
CA SER A 53 -3.83 -9.85 12.35
C SER A 53 -4.36 -9.21 13.63
N ASP A 54 -3.54 -9.24 14.69
CA ASP A 54 -3.88 -8.66 15.99
C ASP A 54 -4.07 -7.14 15.92
N ARG A 55 -4.92 -6.62 16.81
CA ARG A 55 -5.26 -5.20 16.96
C ARG A 55 -4.47 -4.58 18.10
N GLU A 56 -3.23 -4.21 17.81
CA GLU A 56 -2.32 -3.60 18.79
C GLU A 56 -1.81 -2.25 18.28
N PRO A 57 -2.12 -1.12 18.93
CA PRO A 57 -1.51 0.16 18.58
C PRO A 57 0.02 0.16 18.87
N PRO A 58 0.78 1.11 18.31
CA PRO A 58 0.35 2.17 17.42
C PRO A 58 0.11 1.69 15.99
N TYR A 59 -0.72 2.46 15.25
CA TYR A 59 -1.05 2.24 13.86
C TYR A 59 -0.38 3.32 13.00
N ASP A 60 0.93 3.20 12.78
CA ASP A 60 1.73 4.16 12.00
C ASP A 60 2.60 3.46 10.96
N PRO A 61 3.01 4.17 9.88
CA PRO A 61 3.76 3.55 8.80
C PRO A 61 5.07 2.88 9.21
N PRO A 62 5.93 3.45 10.11
CA PRO A 62 7.12 2.74 10.58
C PRO A 62 6.81 1.44 11.32
N ARG A 63 5.75 1.40 12.12
CA ARG A 63 5.32 0.20 12.83
C ARG A 63 4.81 -0.86 11.85
N TYR A 64 3.97 -0.48 10.89
CA TYR A 64 3.52 -1.37 9.83
C TYR A 64 4.71 -1.94 9.03
N GLY A 65 5.67 -1.07 8.63
CA GLY A 65 6.87 -1.49 7.90
C GLY A 65 7.72 -2.49 8.68
N GLY A 66 7.91 -2.27 9.99
CA GLY A 66 8.61 -3.18 10.89
C GLY A 66 7.92 -4.55 11.01
N ASP A 67 6.59 -4.58 11.13
CA ASP A 67 5.81 -5.83 11.19
C ASP A 67 5.91 -6.64 9.89
N VAL A 68 5.84 -5.96 8.73
CA VAL A 68 6.03 -6.60 7.42
C VAL A 68 7.43 -7.19 7.32
N ALA A 69 8.47 -6.44 7.70
CA ALA A 69 9.85 -6.92 7.68
C ALA A 69 10.08 -8.12 8.62
N GLU A 70 9.51 -8.11 9.83
CA GLU A 70 9.54 -9.24 10.75
C GLU A 70 8.85 -10.48 10.16
N THR A 71 7.73 -10.28 9.45
CA THR A 71 6.99 -11.37 8.80
C THR A 71 7.76 -11.94 7.60
N ILE A 72 8.42 -11.09 6.78
CA ILE A 72 9.32 -11.50 5.71
C ILE A 72 10.45 -12.39 6.26
N ALA A 73 11.11 -11.94 7.33
CA ALA A 73 12.19 -12.69 7.97
C ALA A 73 11.71 -14.04 8.54
N ALA A 74 10.55 -14.06 9.20
CA ALA A 74 9.95 -15.29 9.73
C ALA A 74 9.53 -16.27 8.63
N ALA A 75 9.11 -15.78 7.47
CA ALA A 75 8.81 -16.59 6.28
C ALA A 75 10.07 -17.09 5.54
N GLY A 76 11.26 -16.67 5.95
CA GLY A 76 12.53 -17.05 5.33
C GLY A 76 12.73 -16.52 3.92
N LEU A 77 12.07 -15.41 3.56
CA LEU A 77 12.20 -14.81 2.24
C LEU A 77 13.46 -13.93 2.17
N THR A 78 14.17 -14.03 1.06
CA THR A 78 15.38 -13.25 0.75
C THR A 78 15.14 -12.45 -0.53
N GLU A 79 15.75 -11.28 -0.62
CA GLU A 79 15.68 -10.41 -1.81
C GLU A 79 14.25 -10.21 -2.35
N PRO A 80 13.26 -9.88 -1.48
CA PRO A 80 11.89 -9.75 -1.94
C PRO A 80 11.68 -8.46 -2.76
N LEU A 81 10.89 -8.57 -3.84
CA LEU A 81 10.21 -7.43 -4.44
C LEU A 81 8.95 -7.14 -3.61
N ILE A 82 8.76 -5.90 -3.16
CA ILE A 82 7.62 -5.55 -2.33
C ILE A 82 6.64 -4.65 -3.07
N VAL A 83 5.34 -4.98 -2.95
CA VAL A 83 4.24 -4.32 -3.66
C VAL A 83 3.16 -3.93 -2.66
N GLY A 84 2.79 -2.67 -2.64
CA GLY A 84 1.76 -2.16 -1.73
C GLY A 84 0.72 -1.29 -2.43
N HIS A 85 -0.54 -1.48 -2.07
CA HIS A 85 -1.66 -0.72 -2.59
C HIS A 85 -2.17 0.26 -1.54
N SER A 86 -2.45 1.51 -1.92
CA SER A 86 -3.01 2.53 -1.03
C SER A 86 -2.15 2.68 0.25
N LEU A 87 -2.69 2.55 1.47
CA LEU A 87 -1.89 2.49 2.69
C LEU A 87 -0.69 1.56 2.55
N GLY A 88 -0.88 0.40 1.89
CA GLY A 88 0.21 -0.52 1.59
C GLY A 88 1.36 0.12 0.82
N GLY A 89 1.10 1.12 -0.04
CA GLY A 89 2.12 1.91 -0.74
C GLY A 89 2.99 2.73 0.21
N VAL A 90 2.40 3.34 1.25
CA VAL A 90 3.17 3.99 2.34
C VAL A 90 3.97 2.96 3.12
N VAL A 91 3.34 1.83 3.47
CA VAL A 91 3.98 0.76 4.26
C VAL A 91 5.18 0.17 3.53
N VAL A 92 5.06 -0.19 2.25
CA VAL A 92 6.19 -0.74 1.49
C VAL A 92 7.32 0.27 1.28
N THR A 93 7.03 1.56 1.31
CA THR A 93 8.06 2.61 1.33
C THR A 93 8.84 2.62 2.65
N ALA A 94 8.24 2.20 3.77
CA ALA A 94 8.88 2.11 5.07
C ALA A 94 9.69 0.80 5.25
N VAL A 95 9.30 -0.31 4.61
CA VAL A 95 9.91 -1.65 4.80
C VAL A 95 11.42 -1.66 4.59
N PRO A 96 12.02 -0.99 3.57
CA PRO A 96 13.46 -1.06 3.33
C PRO A 96 14.34 -0.57 4.48
N ALA A 97 13.81 0.27 5.38
CA ALA A 97 14.52 0.69 6.60
C ALA A 97 14.71 -0.48 7.61
N PHE A 98 13.89 -1.52 7.53
CA PHE A 98 13.87 -2.69 8.43
C PHE A 98 14.29 -3.99 7.73
N CYS A 99 14.23 -4.02 6.40
CA CYS A 99 14.55 -5.17 5.55
C CYS A 99 15.50 -4.71 4.42
N PRO A 100 16.82 -4.65 4.66
CA PRO A 100 17.76 -4.03 3.74
C PRO A 100 18.00 -4.81 2.44
N ASP A 101 17.61 -6.07 2.37
CA ASP A 101 17.73 -6.93 1.19
C ASP A 101 16.53 -6.84 0.22
N VAL A 102 15.57 -5.95 0.47
CA VAL A 102 14.52 -5.60 -0.52
C VAL A 102 15.17 -5.14 -1.82
N VAL A 103 14.82 -5.80 -2.94
CA VAL A 103 15.40 -5.49 -4.27
C VAL A 103 14.71 -4.35 -4.99
N GLY A 104 13.44 -4.10 -4.71
CA GLY A 104 12.67 -3.02 -5.31
C GLY A 104 11.33 -2.80 -4.61
N VAL A 105 10.75 -1.63 -4.83
CA VAL A 105 9.48 -1.20 -4.22
C VAL A 105 8.48 -0.84 -5.31
N VAL A 106 7.26 -1.35 -5.23
CA VAL A 106 6.14 -0.97 -6.08
C VAL A 106 5.02 -0.39 -5.22
N ASN A 107 4.78 0.88 -5.39
CA ASN A 107 3.70 1.63 -4.77
C ASN A 107 2.55 1.76 -5.76
N VAL A 108 1.40 1.16 -5.46
CA VAL A 108 0.21 1.15 -6.31
C VAL A 108 -0.83 2.11 -5.76
N ASP A 109 -1.05 3.16 -6.49
CA ASP A 109 -2.08 4.20 -6.29
C ASP A 109 -2.08 4.85 -4.89
N GLN A 110 -0.87 5.18 -4.41
CA GLN A 110 -0.69 5.97 -3.19
C GLN A 110 0.26 7.15 -3.47
N PRO A 111 -0.27 8.34 -3.75
CA PRO A 111 0.56 9.54 -3.73
C PRO A 111 1.17 9.74 -2.33
N LEU A 112 2.47 10.03 -2.28
CA LEU A 112 3.18 10.29 -1.03
C LEU A 112 3.26 11.80 -0.72
N GLU A 113 2.85 12.65 -1.64
CA GLU A 113 2.49 14.03 -1.37
C GLU A 113 1.09 14.05 -0.74
N LEU A 114 1.01 14.29 0.55
CA LEU A 114 -0.20 14.07 1.34
C LEU A 114 -1.02 15.35 1.61
N GLY A 115 -0.60 16.50 1.11
CA GLY A 115 -1.28 17.78 1.38
C GLY A 115 -2.73 17.81 0.89
N GLY A 116 -2.97 17.33 -0.32
CA GLY A 116 -4.34 17.21 -0.86
C GLY A 116 -5.19 16.21 -0.09
N PHE A 117 -4.62 15.07 0.28
CA PHE A 117 -5.30 14.05 1.08
C PHE A 117 -5.64 14.57 2.49
N ARG A 118 -4.69 15.27 3.15
CA ARG A 118 -4.91 15.94 4.43
C ARG A 118 -6.11 16.89 4.38
N ASN A 119 -6.14 17.77 3.39
CA ASN A 119 -7.25 18.71 3.21
C ASN A 119 -8.60 17.98 3.05
N GLY A 120 -8.64 16.90 2.29
CA GLY A 120 -9.82 16.07 2.13
C GLY A 120 -10.28 15.42 3.43
N LEU A 121 -9.35 14.84 4.20
CA LEU A 121 -9.65 14.20 5.49
C LEU A 121 -10.15 15.23 6.52
N GLN A 122 -9.57 16.42 6.59
CA GLN A 122 -10.00 17.48 7.50
C GLN A 122 -11.45 17.92 7.25
N MET A 123 -11.92 17.89 6.01
CA MET A 123 -13.33 18.21 5.70
C MET A 123 -14.32 17.19 6.26
N ILE A 124 -13.93 15.93 6.37
CA ILE A 124 -14.78 14.83 6.85
C ILE A 124 -14.42 14.39 8.28
N GLU A 125 -13.44 15.01 8.92
CA GLU A 125 -12.96 14.66 10.26
C GLU A 125 -14.09 14.63 11.30
N PRO A 126 -15.05 15.59 11.32
CA PRO A 126 -16.18 15.52 12.25
C PRO A 126 -16.98 14.22 12.11
N MET A 127 -17.14 13.69 10.91
CA MET A 127 -17.83 12.42 10.67
C MET A 127 -16.96 11.23 11.09
N LEU A 128 -15.64 11.25 10.80
CA LEU A 128 -14.70 10.21 11.20
C LEU A 128 -14.67 10.02 12.72
N ARG A 129 -14.81 11.11 13.49
CA ARG A 129 -14.83 11.11 14.97
C ARG A 129 -16.25 11.08 15.57
N GLY A 130 -17.28 11.11 14.73
CA GLY A 130 -18.69 11.14 15.13
C GLY A 130 -19.26 9.78 15.53
N THR A 131 -20.57 9.59 15.31
CA THR A 131 -21.25 8.31 15.55
C THR A 131 -20.73 7.19 14.64
N ASP A 132 -21.13 5.94 14.90
CA ASP A 132 -20.74 4.80 14.03
C ASP A 132 -21.33 4.93 12.63
N GLU A 133 -22.52 5.52 12.50
CA GLU A 133 -23.16 5.80 11.21
C GLU A 133 -22.41 6.88 10.43
N GLU A 134 -22.02 7.96 11.08
CA GLU A 134 -21.22 9.03 10.47
C GLU A 134 -19.84 8.54 10.04
N PHE A 135 -19.17 7.73 10.87
CA PHE A 135 -17.91 7.10 10.52
C PHE A 135 -18.05 6.19 9.29
N ALA A 136 -19.06 5.32 9.26
CA ALA A 136 -19.32 4.44 8.12
C ALA A 136 -19.60 5.24 6.85
N GLN A 137 -20.35 6.33 6.93
CA GLN A 137 -20.61 7.23 5.80
C GLN A 137 -19.32 7.91 5.32
N ALA A 138 -18.47 8.41 6.22
CA ALA A 138 -17.20 9.03 5.85
C ALA A 138 -16.29 8.05 5.11
N ILE A 139 -16.19 6.82 5.60
CA ILE A 139 -15.41 5.77 4.94
C ILE A 139 -15.98 5.43 3.55
N ALA A 140 -17.30 5.30 3.44
CA ALA A 140 -17.94 5.05 2.15
C ALA A 140 -17.69 6.20 1.15
N MET A 141 -17.78 7.45 1.59
CA MET A 141 -17.49 8.62 0.75
C MET A 141 -16.05 8.61 0.21
N VAL A 142 -15.05 8.26 1.04
CA VAL A 142 -13.66 8.19 0.63
C VAL A 142 -13.46 7.13 -0.46
N PHE A 143 -13.94 5.91 -0.22
CA PHE A 143 -13.59 4.77 -1.08
C PHE A 143 -14.52 4.59 -2.29
N ASP A 144 -15.81 4.90 -2.18
CA ASP A 144 -16.72 4.80 -3.33
C ASP A 144 -16.41 5.87 -4.39
N GLY A 145 -15.94 7.05 -3.95
CA GLY A 145 -15.50 8.11 -4.87
C GLY A 145 -14.23 7.77 -5.66
N MET A 146 -13.43 6.82 -5.19
CA MET A 146 -12.16 6.43 -5.80
C MET A 146 -12.23 5.14 -6.65
N SER A 147 -13.38 4.45 -6.70
CA SER A 147 -13.49 3.16 -7.41
C SER A 147 -13.18 3.23 -8.91
N GLY A 148 -13.38 4.39 -9.54
CA GLY A 148 -13.05 4.60 -10.96
C GLY A 148 -13.72 3.58 -11.90
N ALA A 149 -12.92 2.93 -12.72
CA ALA A 149 -13.38 1.91 -13.67
C ALA A 149 -13.64 0.53 -13.03
N LEU A 150 -13.28 0.32 -11.75
CA LEU A 150 -13.57 -0.95 -11.08
C LEU A 150 -15.07 -1.17 -10.96
N SER A 151 -15.57 -2.29 -11.49
CA SER A 151 -17.00 -2.59 -11.55
C SER A 151 -17.26 -4.09 -11.47
N GLY A 152 -18.55 -4.48 -11.37
CA GLY A 152 -18.95 -5.89 -11.33
C GLY A 152 -18.37 -6.67 -10.16
N ASP A 153 -18.09 -7.97 -10.37
CA ASP A 153 -17.62 -8.89 -9.34
C ASP A 153 -16.33 -8.42 -8.62
N PRO A 154 -15.32 -7.81 -9.29
CA PRO A 154 -14.14 -7.28 -8.58
C PRO A 154 -14.49 -6.17 -7.58
N LEU A 155 -15.40 -5.25 -7.93
CA LEU A 155 -15.85 -4.20 -7.02
C LEU A 155 -16.62 -4.78 -5.83
N GLU A 156 -17.52 -5.71 -6.08
CA GLU A 156 -18.30 -6.38 -5.02
C GLU A 156 -17.37 -7.16 -4.06
N ARG A 157 -16.33 -7.81 -4.58
CA ARG A 157 -15.32 -8.47 -3.74
C ARG A 157 -14.57 -7.48 -2.86
N VAL A 158 -14.10 -6.36 -3.40
CA VAL A 158 -13.42 -5.31 -2.61
C VAL A 158 -14.33 -4.77 -1.52
N ARG A 159 -15.60 -4.49 -1.84
CA ARG A 159 -16.59 -4.06 -0.84
C ARG A 159 -16.84 -5.13 0.23
N ALA A 160 -16.91 -6.39 -0.16
CA ALA A 160 -17.19 -7.50 0.76
C ALA A 160 -16.07 -7.76 1.77
N ILE A 161 -14.81 -7.48 1.43
CA ILE A 161 -13.66 -7.65 2.33
C ILE A 161 -13.40 -6.44 3.22
N ARG A 162 -13.95 -5.27 2.88
CA ARG A 162 -13.72 -4.03 3.62
C ARG A 162 -14.33 -4.11 5.03
N ARG A 163 -13.50 -3.85 6.02
CA ARG A 163 -13.86 -3.90 7.46
C ARG A 163 -13.22 -2.71 8.17
N PRO A 164 -13.83 -1.51 8.07
CA PRO A 164 -13.29 -0.34 8.74
C PRO A 164 -13.40 -0.50 10.27
N ASP A 165 -12.28 -0.35 10.94
CA ASP A 165 -12.17 -0.25 12.38
C ASP A 165 -11.77 1.19 12.70
N ARG A 166 -12.54 1.88 13.55
CA ARG A 166 -12.36 3.31 13.85
C ARG A 166 -11.00 3.60 14.46
N ASP A 167 -10.59 2.80 15.43
CA ASP A 167 -9.33 3.04 16.15
C ASP A 167 -8.13 2.82 15.21
N VAL A 168 -8.22 1.83 14.33
CA VAL A 168 -7.20 1.57 13.31
C VAL A 168 -7.13 2.71 12.30
N VAL A 169 -8.28 3.16 11.79
CA VAL A 169 -8.35 4.26 10.80
C VAL A 169 -7.83 5.56 11.39
N LEU A 170 -8.34 5.98 12.56
CA LEU A 170 -7.91 7.22 13.20
C LEU A 170 -6.45 7.15 13.65
N GLY A 171 -5.99 6.00 14.15
CA GLY A 171 -4.58 5.80 14.49
C GLY A 171 -3.67 5.88 13.28
N THR A 172 -4.06 5.27 12.15
CA THR A 172 -3.29 5.32 10.89
C THR A 172 -3.20 6.74 10.33
N TRP A 173 -4.29 7.50 10.42
CA TRP A 173 -4.35 8.88 9.91
C TRP A 173 -4.01 9.94 10.96
N ALA A 174 -3.62 9.56 12.19
CA ALA A 174 -3.39 10.49 13.30
C ALA A 174 -2.42 11.62 12.93
N LEU A 175 -1.27 11.28 12.33
CA LEU A 175 -0.29 12.29 11.93
C LEU A 175 -0.82 13.22 10.83
N ILE A 176 -1.68 12.71 9.94
CA ILE A 176 -2.29 13.49 8.86
C ILE A 176 -3.37 14.44 9.42
N LEU A 177 -4.19 13.96 10.37
CA LEU A 177 -5.28 14.72 10.95
C LEU A 177 -4.80 15.71 12.03
N ASP A 178 -4.00 15.23 12.96
CA ASP A 178 -3.66 15.93 14.20
C ASP A 178 -2.24 16.53 14.20
N GLY A 179 -1.32 16.03 13.33
CA GLY A 179 0.07 16.47 13.28
C GLY A 179 0.24 17.82 12.59
N GLU A 180 1.32 18.51 12.95
CA GLU A 180 1.73 19.71 12.23
C GLU A 180 2.31 19.35 10.84
N PRO A 181 2.17 20.22 9.81
CA PRO A 181 2.73 19.96 8.48
C PRO A 181 4.20 19.55 8.49
N ALA A 182 5.02 20.22 9.30
CA ALA A 182 6.46 19.92 9.42
C ALA A 182 6.72 18.52 10.03
N GLU A 183 5.85 18.02 10.90
CA GLU A 183 5.97 16.67 11.47
C GLU A 183 5.66 15.61 10.40
N LEU A 184 4.64 15.87 9.57
CA LEU A 184 4.30 15.00 8.46
C LEU A 184 5.42 14.96 7.42
N ASP A 185 5.98 16.12 7.05
CA ASP A 185 7.12 16.19 6.12
C ASP A 185 8.34 15.44 6.67
N ALA A 186 8.68 15.62 7.95
CA ALA A 186 9.79 14.91 8.58
C ALA A 186 9.57 13.39 8.64
N ALA A 187 8.33 12.94 8.88
CA ALA A 187 8.00 11.51 8.87
C ALA A 187 8.15 10.92 7.46
N LEU A 188 7.69 11.62 6.42
CA LEU A 188 7.87 11.22 5.03
C LEU A 188 9.35 11.17 4.63
N ASP A 189 10.15 12.19 4.99
CA ASP A 189 11.58 12.20 4.72
C ASP A 189 12.29 11.01 5.37
N GLY A 190 11.85 10.58 6.56
CA GLY A 190 12.33 9.37 7.21
C GLY A 190 12.01 8.09 6.43
N LEU A 191 10.82 7.99 5.83
CA LEU A 191 10.45 6.86 4.96
C LEU A 191 11.30 6.84 3.69
N PHE A 192 11.47 7.98 3.02
CA PHE A 192 12.26 8.10 1.79
C PHE A 192 13.73 7.75 2.00
N ALA A 193 14.31 8.18 3.12
CA ALA A 193 15.69 7.82 3.49
C ALA A 193 15.90 6.31 3.59
N GLY A 194 14.89 5.58 4.06
CA GLY A 194 14.91 4.11 4.12
C GLY A 194 14.95 3.44 2.76
N VAL A 195 14.32 4.04 1.74
CA VAL A 195 14.34 3.51 0.36
C VAL A 195 15.76 3.57 -0.22
N GLY A 196 16.50 4.67 -0.01
CA GLY A 196 17.85 4.84 -0.54
C GLY A 196 17.89 4.78 -2.08
N ASP A 197 18.88 4.08 -2.63
CA ASP A 197 19.08 3.92 -4.08
C ASP A 197 18.31 2.73 -4.68
N ARG A 198 17.30 2.21 -4.00
CA ARG A 198 16.51 1.09 -4.54
C ARG A 198 15.62 1.55 -5.69
N PRO A 199 15.43 0.69 -6.72
CA PRO A 199 14.41 0.92 -7.73
C PRO A 199 13.03 1.07 -7.07
N TYR A 200 12.28 2.06 -7.55
CA TYR A 200 10.97 2.40 -7.01
C TYR A 200 10.00 2.66 -8.17
N LEU A 201 8.90 1.92 -8.24
CA LEU A 201 7.81 2.16 -9.17
C LEU A 201 6.62 2.75 -8.41
N SER A 202 6.17 3.94 -8.81
CA SER A 202 4.94 4.58 -8.33
C SER A 202 3.92 4.55 -9.47
N LEU A 203 2.96 3.63 -9.38
CA LEU A 203 1.96 3.37 -10.42
C LEU A 203 0.60 3.86 -9.95
N HIS A 204 -0.01 4.75 -10.73
CA HIS A 204 -1.25 5.44 -10.36
C HIS A 204 -2.36 5.21 -11.38
N GLY A 205 -3.58 4.87 -10.90
CA GLY A 205 -4.81 4.88 -11.69
C GLY A 205 -5.57 6.21 -11.55
N ILE A 206 -5.25 6.98 -10.50
CA ILE A 206 -5.69 8.36 -10.28
C ILE A 206 -4.46 9.26 -10.48
N ASP A 207 -4.55 10.24 -11.38
CA ASP A 207 -3.43 11.15 -11.66
C ASP A 207 -3.09 12.00 -10.42
N PRO A 208 -1.88 11.87 -9.84
CA PRO A 208 -1.46 12.67 -8.68
C PRO A 208 -1.07 14.11 -9.05
N GLY A 209 -1.15 14.46 -10.33
CA GLY A 209 -0.84 15.78 -10.86
C GLY A 209 0.56 15.91 -11.48
N PRO A 210 0.76 16.92 -12.33
CA PRO A 210 1.93 17.02 -13.20
C PRO A 210 3.26 17.25 -12.46
N ALA A 211 3.23 17.74 -11.23
CA ALA A 211 4.44 18.00 -10.45
C ALA A 211 4.89 16.79 -9.62
N TYR A 212 4.06 15.73 -9.50
CA TYR A 212 4.32 14.63 -8.59
C TYR A 212 5.58 13.83 -8.94
N ALA A 213 5.82 13.59 -10.21
CA ALA A 213 6.99 12.83 -10.65
C ALA A 213 8.30 13.52 -10.22
N ASP A 214 8.45 14.81 -10.50
CA ASP A 214 9.62 15.58 -10.11
C ASP A 214 9.74 15.68 -8.58
N TRP A 215 8.62 15.89 -7.89
CA TRP A 215 8.57 15.92 -6.43
C TRP A 215 9.05 14.61 -5.80
N LEU A 216 8.63 13.46 -6.32
CA LEU A 216 9.02 12.15 -5.81
C LEU A 216 10.50 11.85 -6.13
N GLN A 217 10.96 12.15 -7.34
CA GLN A 217 12.35 11.90 -7.77
C GLN A 217 13.38 12.72 -6.99
N THR A 218 13.01 13.90 -6.47
CA THR A 218 13.91 14.65 -5.56
C THR A 218 14.14 13.95 -4.22
N ARG A 219 13.28 13.00 -3.83
CA ARG A 219 13.30 12.24 -2.57
C ARG A 219 13.73 10.80 -2.74
N ILE A 220 13.33 10.19 -3.84
CA ILE A 220 13.67 8.82 -4.25
C ILE A 220 14.26 8.90 -5.66
N PRO A 221 15.58 9.07 -5.82
CA PRO A 221 16.20 9.37 -7.12
C PRO A 221 15.93 8.34 -8.22
N ARG A 222 15.70 7.07 -7.85
CA ARG A 222 15.38 6.00 -8.78
C ARG A 222 13.88 5.72 -8.94
N ALA A 223 13.02 6.65 -8.51
CA ALA A 223 11.59 6.51 -8.70
C ALA A 223 11.20 6.72 -10.17
N VAL A 224 10.38 5.81 -10.66
CA VAL A 224 9.64 5.92 -11.92
C VAL A 224 8.17 6.10 -11.57
N VAL A 225 7.55 7.17 -12.07
CA VAL A 225 6.12 7.44 -11.89
C VAL A 225 5.38 7.10 -13.18
N GLU A 226 4.39 6.23 -13.08
CA GLU A 226 3.51 5.88 -14.19
C GLU A 226 2.06 6.20 -13.83
N VAL A 227 1.33 6.79 -14.76
CA VAL A 227 -0.11 7.05 -14.63
C VAL A 227 -0.86 6.25 -15.68
N TRP A 228 -1.82 5.46 -15.24
CA TRP A 228 -2.78 4.74 -16.10
C TRP A 228 -4.14 5.41 -15.92
N PRO A 229 -4.42 6.45 -16.69
CA PRO A 229 -5.53 7.36 -16.41
C PRO A 229 -6.89 6.64 -16.44
N ASP A 230 -7.83 7.17 -15.68
CA ASP A 230 -9.23 6.74 -15.62
C ASP A 230 -9.48 5.34 -15.02
N LEU A 231 -8.44 4.66 -14.49
CA LEU A 231 -8.63 3.34 -13.86
C LEU A 231 -9.15 3.44 -12.41
N GLY A 232 -8.94 4.57 -11.74
CA GLY A 232 -9.30 4.72 -10.32
C GLY A 232 -8.31 4.04 -9.39
N HIS A 233 -8.71 3.86 -8.13
CA HIS A 233 -7.84 3.44 -7.03
C HIS A 233 -7.32 2.00 -7.12
N TYR A 234 -7.85 1.18 -8.02
CA TYR A 234 -7.50 -0.25 -8.13
C TYR A 234 -6.97 -0.62 -9.53
N PRO A 235 -5.93 0.07 -10.05
CA PRO A 235 -5.44 -0.20 -11.42
C PRO A 235 -5.00 -1.65 -11.61
N MET A 236 -4.48 -2.30 -10.56
CA MET A 236 -4.06 -3.69 -10.56
C MET A 236 -5.22 -4.71 -10.68
N LEU A 237 -6.46 -4.30 -10.37
CA LEU A 237 -7.64 -5.15 -10.52
C LEU A 237 -8.43 -4.83 -11.80
N VAL A 238 -8.36 -3.59 -12.29
CA VAL A 238 -9.02 -3.15 -13.53
C VAL A 238 -8.24 -3.67 -14.75
N GLU A 239 -6.93 -3.49 -14.77
CA GLU A 239 -6.02 -3.90 -15.84
C GLU A 239 -5.05 -4.97 -15.34
N GLN A 240 -5.58 -6.08 -14.81
CA GLN A 240 -4.81 -7.13 -14.14
C GLN A 240 -3.65 -7.65 -14.99
N GLN A 241 -3.91 -7.97 -16.26
CA GLN A 241 -2.87 -8.52 -17.15
C GLN A 241 -1.75 -7.51 -17.39
N ARG A 242 -2.10 -6.26 -17.66
CA ARG A 242 -1.14 -5.16 -17.83
C ARG A 242 -0.31 -4.94 -16.55
N PHE A 243 -0.95 -5.05 -15.40
CA PHE A 243 -0.25 -4.92 -14.11
C PHE A 243 0.78 -6.04 -13.90
N LEU A 244 0.41 -7.28 -14.20
CA LEU A 244 1.32 -8.44 -14.09
C LEU A 244 2.49 -8.33 -15.06
N GLU A 245 2.25 -7.92 -16.30
CA GLU A 245 3.30 -7.68 -17.30
C GLU A 245 4.26 -6.56 -16.83
N ARG A 246 3.72 -5.44 -16.34
CA ARG A 246 4.55 -4.33 -15.84
C ARG A 246 5.35 -4.72 -14.59
N LEU A 247 4.76 -5.52 -13.71
CA LEU A 247 5.46 -6.03 -12.53
C LEU A 247 6.63 -6.94 -12.93
N ALA A 248 6.43 -7.83 -13.91
CA ALA A 248 7.48 -8.70 -14.45
C ALA A 248 8.62 -7.90 -15.11
N ASP A 249 8.29 -6.85 -15.88
CA ASP A 249 9.29 -5.95 -16.46
C ASP A 249 10.12 -5.27 -15.38
N PHE A 250 9.46 -4.72 -14.33
CA PHE A 250 10.15 -4.09 -13.22
C PHE A 250 11.01 -5.08 -12.43
N GLU A 251 10.52 -6.29 -12.19
CA GLU A 251 11.32 -7.34 -11.56
C GLU A 251 12.57 -7.66 -12.36
N CYS A 252 12.46 -7.77 -13.69
CA CYS A 252 13.63 -7.94 -14.55
C CYS A 252 14.63 -6.79 -14.46
N GLU A 253 14.16 -5.54 -14.26
CA GLU A 253 15.02 -4.37 -14.09
C GLU A 253 15.79 -4.42 -12.75
N VAL A 254 15.15 -4.85 -11.67
CA VAL A 254 15.72 -4.80 -10.31
C VAL A 254 16.63 -6.00 -9.99
N ARG A 255 16.48 -7.12 -10.69
CA ARG A 255 17.27 -8.35 -10.47
C ARG A 255 18.47 -8.49 -11.41
N ARG A 256 18.76 -7.48 -12.26
CA ARG A 256 19.96 -7.41 -13.11
C ARG A 256 21.15 -6.86 -12.34
#